data_750a6e0d29115597be947ff3d6b263bb
#
_entry.id   750a6e0d29115597be947ff3d6b263bb
#
_cell.length_a   1.000
_cell.length_b   1.000
_cell.length_c   1.000
_cell.angle_alpha   90.00
_cell.angle_beta   90.00
_cell.angle_gamma   90.00
#
_symmetry.space_group_name_H-M   'P 1'
#
loop_
_entity.id
_entity.type
_entity.pdbx_description
1 polymer ?
#
loop_
_entity_poly.entity_id
_entity_poly.type
_entity_poly.pdbx_seq_one_letter_code
_entity_poly.pdbx_strand_id
1 'polypeptide(L)'
;MAFQFCPQMGLIKGIWFSVFHSISAFCNAGFDLMGGTSGPTTSITSYTGNPLINIPIMLLIIIGGIGFFVWDDVKTHKLQHKYYHLQTKIVLTTTFCLIMFPALFLFLFEFSRDCWNGLSLQERFMASLFQSVTTRTAGFNSVDLNQLSEAAQLLVVILM
;
A
#
# COMPACT_ATOMS: atom_id res chain seq x y z
N MET A 1 6.41 -0.19 -12.02
CA MET A 1 6.04 1.24 -12.10
C MET A 1 6.52 1.88 -13.41
N ALA A 2 7.82 1.85 -13.76
CA ALA A 2 8.33 2.51 -14.98
C ALA A 2 7.59 2.09 -16.26
N PHE A 3 7.27 0.82 -16.43
CA PHE A 3 6.51 0.32 -17.58
C PHE A 3 5.12 0.97 -17.75
N GLN A 4 4.55 1.54 -16.68
CA GLN A 4 3.26 2.20 -16.72
C GLN A 4 3.39 3.72 -16.88
N PHE A 5 4.38 4.33 -16.25
CA PHE A 5 4.57 5.79 -16.30
C PHE A 5 5.28 6.26 -17.58
N CYS A 6 6.25 5.50 -18.11
CA CYS A 6 6.98 5.89 -19.31
C CYS A 6 6.11 6.07 -20.55
N PRO A 7 5.12 5.20 -20.86
CA PRO A 7 4.25 5.41 -22.00
C PRO A 7 3.33 6.62 -21.88
N GLN A 8 2.97 7.02 -20.65
CA GLN A 8 2.02 8.12 -20.40
C GLN A 8 2.70 9.49 -20.29
N MET A 9 3.90 9.55 -19.73
CA MET A 9 4.57 10.81 -19.37
C MET A 9 5.89 11.05 -20.11
N GLY A 10 6.30 10.10 -20.96
CA GLY A 10 7.62 10.11 -21.59
C GLY A 10 8.70 9.44 -20.74
N LEU A 11 9.79 9.01 -21.37
CA LEU A 11 10.78 8.12 -20.78
C LEU A 11 11.48 8.73 -19.56
N ILE A 12 11.97 9.95 -19.65
CA ILE A 12 12.73 10.62 -18.57
C ILE A 12 11.82 10.90 -17.39
N LYS A 13 10.63 11.48 -17.64
CA LYS A 13 9.66 11.83 -16.61
C LYS A 13 9.08 10.58 -15.95
N GLY A 14 8.77 9.53 -16.71
CA GLY A 14 8.26 8.27 -16.21
C GLY A 14 9.26 7.52 -15.31
N ILE A 15 10.56 7.53 -15.66
CA ILE A 15 11.61 6.97 -14.80
C ILE A 15 11.72 7.78 -13.51
N TRP A 16 11.76 9.11 -13.59
CA TRP A 16 11.83 9.98 -12.42
C TRP A 16 10.69 9.73 -11.43
N PHE A 17 9.45 9.68 -11.94
CA PHE A 17 8.26 9.37 -11.13
C PHE A 17 8.36 7.99 -10.48
N SER A 18 8.84 6.99 -11.21
CA SER A 18 9.00 5.63 -10.68
C SER A 18 10.03 5.55 -9.56
N VAL A 19 11.18 6.22 -9.74
CA VAL A 19 12.22 6.28 -8.71
C VAL A 19 11.73 7.02 -7.47
N PHE A 20 11.12 8.19 -7.67
CA PHE A 20 10.58 8.99 -6.57
C PHE A 20 9.55 8.22 -5.73
N HIS A 21 8.54 7.61 -6.39
CA HIS A 21 7.51 6.84 -5.69
C HIS A 21 8.09 5.58 -5.03
N SER A 22 9.12 4.96 -5.60
CA SER A 22 9.77 3.81 -4.97
C SER A 22 10.50 4.19 -3.69
N ILE A 23 11.21 5.30 -3.69
CA ILE A 23 11.91 5.83 -2.50
C ILE A 23 10.89 6.26 -1.45
N SER A 24 9.87 7.02 -1.85
CA SER A 24 8.80 7.48 -0.97
C SER A 24 8.05 6.31 -0.30
N ALA A 25 7.75 5.25 -1.06
CA ALA A 25 7.10 4.05 -0.55
C ALA A 25 8.01 3.27 0.41
N PHE A 26 9.29 3.10 0.08
CA PHE A 26 10.23 2.39 0.94
C PHE A 26 10.49 3.12 2.26
N CYS A 27 10.56 4.45 2.21
CA CYS A 27 10.74 5.29 3.40
C CYS A 27 9.44 5.51 4.18
N ASN A 28 8.30 4.96 3.75
CA ASN A 28 6.95 5.22 4.32
C ASN A 28 6.66 6.73 4.44
N ALA A 29 7.08 7.52 3.43
CA ALA A 29 6.98 8.98 3.48
C ALA A 29 5.66 9.52 2.92
N GLY A 30 4.98 8.76 2.05
CA GLY A 30 3.66 9.12 1.49
C GLY A 30 3.65 10.27 0.51
N PHE A 31 4.79 10.80 0.14
CA PHE A 31 4.85 11.86 -0.87
C PHE A 31 4.60 11.29 -2.26
N ASP A 32 3.75 11.94 -3.01
CA ASP A 32 3.49 11.63 -4.42
C ASP A 32 3.65 12.86 -5.31
N LEU A 33 3.88 12.62 -6.61
CA LEU A 33 4.00 13.66 -7.63
C LEU A 33 2.76 13.75 -8.51
N MET A 34 1.68 13.01 -8.18
CA MET A 34 0.48 12.93 -9.02
C MET A 34 -0.40 14.18 -8.94
N GLY A 35 -0.33 14.95 -7.87
CA GLY A 35 -1.07 16.20 -7.70
C GLY A 35 -0.89 17.22 -8.83
N GLY A 36 0.27 17.22 -9.50
CA GLY A 36 0.54 18.07 -10.65
C GLY A 36 -0.04 17.59 -11.99
N THR A 37 -0.49 16.33 -12.06
CA THR A 37 -0.98 15.71 -13.31
C THR A 37 -2.46 15.40 -13.30
N SER A 38 -3.04 15.09 -12.14
CA SER A 38 -4.41 14.60 -12.01
C SER A 38 -5.30 15.46 -11.10
N GLY A 39 -4.74 16.51 -10.47
CA GLY A 39 -5.45 17.41 -9.56
C GLY A 39 -4.85 17.43 -8.15
N PRO A 40 -5.11 18.49 -7.36
CA PRO A 40 -4.40 18.76 -6.09
C PRO A 40 -4.70 17.74 -4.97
N THR A 41 -5.76 16.94 -5.11
CA THR A 41 -6.18 15.95 -4.10
C THR A 41 -6.02 14.50 -4.57
N THR A 42 -5.51 14.28 -5.79
CA THR A 42 -5.36 12.94 -6.37
C THR A 42 -3.96 12.40 -6.09
N SER A 43 -3.86 11.38 -5.26
CA SER A 43 -2.68 10.53 -5.12
C SER A 43 -2.67 9.45 -6.23
N ILE A 44 -2.55 8.19 -5.90
CA ILE A 44 -2.54 7.06 -6.86
C ILE A 44 -3.96 6.60 -7.22
N THR A 45 -4.98 7.41 -6.94
CA THR A 45 -6.41 7.07 -7.16
C THR A 45 -6.74 6.74 -8.62
N SER A 46 -6.06 7.35 -9.59
CA SER A 46 -6.22 7.01 -11.02
C SER A 46 -5.72 5.60 -11.37
N TYR A 47 -4.99 4.93 -10.49
CA TYR A 47 -4.39 3.61 -10.69
C TYR A 47 -4.87 2.57 -9.69
N THR A 48 -6.04 2.75 -9.07
CA THR A 48 -6.62 1.87 -8.05
C THR A 48 -6.63 0.40 -8.47
N GLY A 49 -6.98 0.11 -9.71
CA GLY A 49 -7.04 -1.25 -10.26
C GLY A 49 -5.73 -1.75 -10.89
N ASN A 50 -4.66 -0.95 -10.91
CA ASN A 50 -3.44 -1.34 -11.64
C ASN A 50 -2.46 -2.11 -10.74
N PRO A 51 -2.33 -3.46 -10.90
CA PRO A 51 -1.46 -4.27 -10.06
C PRO A 51 0.03 -3.93 -10.25
N LEU A 52 0.43 -3.46 -11.45
CA LEU A 52 1.83 -3.10 -11.74
C LEU A 52 2.33 -1.87 -10.96
N ILE A 53 1.43 -1.06 -10.44
CA ILE A 53 1.76 0.08 -9.59
C ILE A 53 1.51 -0.27 -8.13
N ASN A 54 0.34 -0.81 -7.80
CA ASN A 54 -0.07 -1.06 -6.42
C ASN A 54 0.77 -2.12 -5.72
N ILE A 55 1.04 -3.27 -6.38
CA ILE A 55 1.82 -4.34 -5.76
C ILE A 55 3.26 -3.91 -5.40
N PRO A 56 4.04 -3.29 -6.31
CA PRO A 56 5.36 -2.80 -5.93
C PRO A 56 5.36 -1.77 -4.81
N ILE A 57 4.37 -0.86 -4.77
CA ILE A 57 4.25 0.13 -3.69
C ILE A 57 3.97 -0.57 -2.36
N MET A 58 2.98 -1.46 -2.30
CA MET A 58 2.66 -2.22 -1.09
C MET A 58 3.86 -3.03 -0.58
N LEU A 59 4.58 -3.71 -1.49
CA LEU A 59 5.77 -4.47 -1.12
C LEU A 59 6.86 -3.57 -0.55
N LEU A 60 7.12 -2.40 -1.17
CA LEU A 60 8.13 -1.46 -0.69
C LEU A 60 7.77 -0.89 0.69
N ILE A 61 6.49 -0.57 0.93
CA ILE A 61 5.99 -0.13 2.23
C ILE A 61 6.22 -1.21 3.30
N ILE A 62 5.84 -2.45 3.01
CA ILE A 62 6.01 -3.58 3.93
C ILE A 62 7.50 -3.81 4.21
N ILE A 63 8.31 -3.87 3.16
CA ILE A 63 9.75 -4.09 3.25
C ILE A 63 10.44 -3.00 4.08
N GLY A 64 10.11 -1.73 3.81
CA GLY A 64 10.66 -0.60 4.55
C GLY A 64 10.22 -0.55 6.02
N GLY A 65 8.97 -0.96 6.30
CA GLY A 65 8.40 -0.92 7.64
C GLY A 65 8.75 -2.08 8.57
N ILE A 66 9.25 -3.20 8.04
CA ILE A 66 9.58 -4.39 8.87
C ILE A 66 10.81 -4.16 9.77
N GLY A 67 11.74 -3.31 9.35
CA GLY A 67 12.94 -2.98 10.12
C GLY A 67 14.16 -3.85 9.82
N PHE A 68 15.34 -3.28 10.07
CA PHE A 68 16.63 -3.84 9.69
C PHE A 68 16.96 -5.17 10.38
N PHE A 69 16.65 -5.31 11.67
CA PHE A 69 16.92 -6.52 12.43
C PHE A 69 16.18 -7.74 11.88
N VAL A 70 14.96 -7.55 11.41
CA VAL A 70 14.16 -8.63 10.80
C VAL A 70 14.77 -9.04 9.45
N TRP A 71 15.28 -8.07 8.68
CA TRP A 71 15.97 -8.34 7.42
C TRP A 71 17.24 -9.16 7.61
N ASP A 72 18.05 -8.81 8.62
CA ASP A 72 19.27 -9.53 8.94
C ASP A 72 18.97 -10.97 9.36
N ASP A 73 17.99 -11.15 10.21
CA ASP A 73 17.54 -12.46 10.68
C ASP A 73 16.97 -13.34 9.55
N VAL A 74 16.12 -12.76 8.68
CA VAL A 74 15.59 -13.46 7.50
C VAL A 74 16.69 -13.82 6.51
N LYS A 75 17.69 -12.96 6.31
CA LYS A 75 18.82 -13.21 5.42
C LYS A 75 19.71 -14.33 5.95
N THR A 76 19.94 -14.37 7.27
CA THR A 76 20.82 -15.35 7.93
C THR A 76 20.17 -16.73 7.98
N HIS A 77 18.91 -16.81 8.38
CA HIS A 77 18.19 -18.09 8.57
C HIS A 77 17.28 -18.47 7.41
N LYS A 78 17.22 -17.64 6.34
CA LYS A 78 16.39 -17.84 5.14
C LYS A 78 14.93 -18.14 5.52
N LEU A 79 14.33 -19.21 4.99
CA LEU A 79 12.92 -19.61 5.23
C LEU A 79 12.72 -20.50 6.47
N GLN A 80 13.75 -20.68 7.30
CA GLN A 80 13.67 -21.57 8.46
C GLN A 80 13.10 -20.86 9.68
N HIS A 81 11.78 -20.70 9.75
CA HIS A 81 11.06 -20.05 10.85
C HIS A 81 11.43 -20.52 12.27
N LYS A 82 11.89 -21.74 12.39
CA LYS A 82 12.29 -22.33 13.68
C LYS A 82 13.43 -21.56 14.33
N TYR A 83 14.37 -21.08 13.56
CA TYR A 83 15.60 -20.42 14.01
C TYR A 83 15.50 -18.90 14.13
N TYR A 84 14.38 -18.30 13.71
CA TYR A 84 14.18 -16.85 13.84
C TYR A 84 14.13 -16.42 15.30
N HIS A 85 14.73 -15.27 15.57
CA HIS A 85 14.59 -14.62 16.86
C HIS A 85 13.12 -14.34 17.21
N LEU A 86 12.78 -14.33 18.49
CA LEU A 86 11.43 -14.08 18.96
C LEU A 86 10.88 -12.76 18.39
N GLN A 87 11.71 -11.71 18.36
CA GLN A 87 11.35 -10.41 17.80
C GLN A 87 10.90 -10.51 16.34
N THR A 88 11.66 -11.24 15.51
CA THR A 88 11.34 -11.44 14.08
C THR A 88 9.99 -12.16 13.92
N LYS A 89 9.74 -13.19 14.72
CA LYS A 89 8.47 -13.93 14.70
C LYS A 89 7.29 -13.01 15.06
N ILE A 90 7.44 -12.23 16.13
CA ILE A 90 6.40 -11.27 16.57
C ILE A 90 6.14 -10.25 15.47
N VAL A 91 7.19 -9.60 14.93
CA VAL A 91 7.05 -8.56 13.91
C VAL A 91 6.37 -9.09 12.65
N LEU A 92 6.79 -10.25 12.14
CA LEU A 92 6.19 -10.85 10.94
C LEU A 92 4.74 -11.24 11.17
N THR A 93 4.42 -11.88 12.31
CA THR A 93 3.04 -12.29 12.64
C THR A 93 2.14 -11.08 12.81
N THR A 94 2.57 -10.08 13.58
CA THR A 94 1.81 -8.85 13.80
C THR A 94 1.59 -8.09 12.49
N THR A 95 2.63 -7.97 11.66
CA THR A 95 2.53 -7.35 10.33
C THR A 95 1.50 -8.06 9.46
N PHE A 96 1.54 -9.38 9.41
CA PHE A 96 0.58 -10.17 8.66
C PHE A 96 -0.86 -9.97 9.17
N CYS A 97 -1.08 -10.05 10.48
CA CYS A 97 -2.40 -9.83 11.08
C CYS A 97 -2.93 -8.42 10.82
N LEU A 98 -2.08 -7.39 10.97
CA LEU A 98 -2.44 -5.99 10.74
C LEU A 98 -2.69 -5.65 9.26
N ILE A 99 -2.23 -6.46 8.33
CA ILE A 99 -2.58 -6.32 6.92
C ILE A 99 -3.85 -7.08 6.60
N MET A 100 -3.94 -8.34 7.00
CA MET A 100 -5.04 -9.22 6.60
C MET A 100 -6.37 -8.86 7.25
N PHE A 101 -6.37 -8.54 8.55
CA PHE A 101 -7.61 -8.24 9.25
C PHE A 101 -8.30 -6.96 8.73
N PRO A 102 -7.60 -5.81 8.61
CA PRO A 102 -8.23 -4.61 8.07
C PRO A 102 -8.57 -4.74 6.58
N ALA A 103 -7.73 -5.45 5.79
CA ALA A 103 -8.04 -5.68 4.39
C ALA A 103 -9.34 -6.47 4.22
N LEU A 104 -9.54 -7.52 5.03
CA LEU A 104 -10.77 -8.32 5.02
C LEU A 104 -11.98 -7.48 5.47
N PHE A 105 -11.82 -6.69 6.55
CA PHE A 105 -12.88 -5.80 7.02
C PHE A 105 -13.27 -4.79 5.95
N LEU A 106 -12.32 -4.08 5.36
CA LEU A 106 -12.59 -3.10 4.29
C LEU A 106 -13.21 -3.77 3.07
N PHE A 107 -12.75 -4.95 2.67
CA PHE A 107 -13.30 -5.66 1.53
C PHE A 107 -14.75 -6.06 1.74
N LEU A 108 -15.10 -6.60 2.91
CA LEU A 108 -16.44 -7.11 3.20
C LEU A 108 -17.44 -5.99 3.53
N PHE A 109 -17.03 -4.99 4.31
CA PHE A 109 -17.95 -3.98 4.82
C PHE A 109 -17.91 -2.68 4.03
N GLU A 110 -16.74 -2.21 3.63
CA GLU A 110 -16.61 -0.92 2.96
C GLU A 110 -16.82 -1.04 1.45
N PHE A 111 -16.04 -1.88 0.79
CA PHE A 111 -16.09 -2.02 -0.66
C PHE A 111 -17.28 -2.83 -1.19
N SER A 112 -18.14 -3.35 -0.31
CA SER A 112 -19.45 -3.90 -0.66
C SER A 112 -20.55 -2.85 -0.76
N ARG A 113 -20.30 -1.59 -0.37
CA ARG A 113 -21.28 -0.49 -0.43
C ARG A 113 -21.52 -0.04 -1.87
N ASP A 114 -22.72 0.48 -2.12
CA ASP A 114 -23.16 0.91 -3.46
C ASP A 114 -22.33 2.05 -4.06
N CYS A 115 -21.71 2.90 -3.23
CA CYS A 115 -20.83 3.96 -3.70
C CYS A 115 -19.60 3.45 -4.46
N TRP A 116 -19.21 2.18 -4.24
CA TRP A 116 -18.06 1.53 -4.89
C TRP A 116 -18.47 0.61 -6.05
N ASN A 117 -19.74 0.61 -6.48
CA ASN A 117 -20.23 -0.26 -7.58
C ASN A 117 -19.56 0.01 -8.93
N GLY A 118 -18.89 1.14 -9.11
CA GLY A 118 -18.07 1.44 -10.29
C GLY A 118 -16.78 0.64 -10.39
N LEU A 119 -16.31 0.01 -9.29
CA LEU A 119 -15.09 -0.78 -9.24
C LEU A 119 -15.39 -2.26 -9.48
N SER A 120 -14.57 -2.91 -10.29
CA SER A 120 -14.60 -4.37 -10.46
C SER A 120 -14.20 -5.09 -9.16
N LEU A 121 -14.55 -6.36 -9.03
CA LEU A 121 -14.20 -7.15 -7.83
C LEU A 121 -12.68 -7.18 -7.56
N GLN A 122 -11.87 -7.24 -8.62
CA GLN A 122 -10.41 -7.19 -8.50
C GLN A 122 -9.91 -5.82 -7.99
N GLU A 123 -10.51 -4.73 -8.46
CA GLU A 123 -10.16 -3.38 -8.01
C GLU A 123 -10.55 -3.16 -6.55
N ARG A 124 -11.72 -3.65 -6.13
CA ARG A 124 -12.15 -3.61 -4.72
C ARG A 124 -11.19 -4.37 -3.81
N PHE A 125 -10.78 -5.57 -4.23
CA PHE A 125 -9.80 -6.36 -3.48
C PHE A 125 -8.43 -5.67 -3.40
N MET A 126 -7.94 -5.13 -4.53
CA MET A 126 -6.70 -4.37 -4.55
C MET A 126 -6.77 -3.11 -3.68
N ALA A 127 -7.86 -2.36 -3.76
CA ALA A 127 -8.09 -1.16 -2.96
C ALA A 127 -8.10 -1.47 -1.46
N SER A 128 -8.76 -2.56 -1.04
CA SER A 128 -8.81 -2.97 0.37
C SER A 128 -7.44 -3.37 0.90
N LEU A 129 -6.66 -4.15 0.14
CA LEU A 129 -5.29 -4.51 0.49
C LEU A 129 -4.39 -3.27 0.54
N PHE A 130 -4.47 -2.42 -0.48
CA PHE A 130 -3.67 -1.19 -0.54
C PHE A 130 -3.97 -0.28 0.64
N GLN A 131 -5.25 -0.06 0.95
CA GLN A 131 -5.68 0.78 2.06
C GLN A 131 -5.20 0.22 3.40
N SER A 132 -5.26 -1.10 3.60
CA SER A 132 -4.73 -1.74 4.81
C SER A 132 -3.22 -1.59 4.97
N VAL A 133 -2.46 -1.62 3.87
CA VAL A 133 -0.99 -1.45 3.91
C VAL A 133 -0.61 0.00 4.12
N THR A 134 -1.28 0.95 3.43
CA THR A 134 -0.92 2.37 3.46
C THR A 134 -1.21 3.03 4.79
N THR A 135 -2.24 2.58 5.53
CA THR A 135 -2.56 3.09 6.87
C THR A 135 -1.45 2.87 7.90
N ARG A 136 -0.51 1.97 7.62
CA ARG A 136 0.68 1.74 8.43
C ARG A 136 1.77 2.78 8.18
N THR A 137 1.41 4.06 8.30
CA THR A 137 2.30 5.23 8.19
C THR A 137 2.80 5.60 6.79
N ALA A 138 2.29 4.95 5.71
CA ALA A 138 2.79 5.23 4.36
C ALA A 138 2.15 6.46 3.69
N GLY A 139 0.86 6.72 3.91
CA GLY A 139 0.19 7.96 3.48
C GLY A 139 -0.24 8.03 2.00
N PHE A 140 -0.02 6.99 1.20
CA PHE A 140 -0.54 6.95 -0.18
C PHE A 140 -2.04 6.65 -0.21
N ASN A 141 -2.78 7.30 -1.09
CA ASN A 141 -4.21 7.07 -1.27
C ASN A 141 -4.51 6.44 -2.63
N SER A 142 -5.11 5.25 -2.62
CA SER A 142 -5.63 4.59 -3.82
C SER A 142 -7.12 4.85 -4.03
N VAL A 143 -7.82 5.31 -3.01
CA VAL A 143 -9.24 5.67 -3.02
C VAL A 143 -9.45 7.00 -2.31
N ASP A 144 -10.58 7.67 -2.61
CA ASP A 144 -10.93 8.91 -1.93
C ASP A 144 -11.39 8.61 -0.50
N LEU A 145 -10.62 9.06 0.48
CA LEU A 145 -10.89 8.86 1.91
C LEU A 145 -12.20 9.51 2.37
N ASN A 146 -12.66 10.56 1.67
CA ASN A 146 -13.93 11.24 2.01
C ASN A 146 -15.15 10.37 1.71
N GLN A 147 -15.02 9.38 0.83
CA GLN A 147 -16.11 8.45 0.50
C GLN A 147 -16.19 7.26 1.44
N LEU A 148 -15.18 7.07 2.32
CA LEU A 148 -15.18 6.00 3.30
C LEU A 148 -16.24 6.25 4.37
N SER A 149 -16.86 5.15 4.87
CA SER A 149 -17.77 5.21 6.01
C SER A 149 -17.05 5.67 7.27
N GLU A 150 -17.79 6.21 8.23
CA GLU A 150 -17.25 6.61 9.54
C GLU A 150 -16.53 5.43 10.24
N ALA A 151 -17.08 4.21 10.12
CA ALA A 151 -16.46 3.00 10.67
C ALA A 151 -15.13 2.68 10.01
N ALA A 152 -15.02 2.82 8.67
CA ALA A 152 -13.77 2.62 7.95
C ALA A 152 -12.75 3.72 8.26
N GLN A 153 -13.18 4.97 8.38
CA GLN A 153 -12.32 6.08 8.78
C GLN A 153 -11.78 5.86 10.21
N LEU A 154 -12.63 5.43 11.14
CA LEU A 154 -12.21 5.11 12.50
C LEU A 154 -11.21 3.95 12.52
N LEU A 155 -11.42 2.91 11.72
CA LEU A 155 -10.45 1.82 11.56
C LEU A 155 -9.10 2.33 11.04
N VAL A 156 -9.12 3.20 10.03
CA VAL A 156 -7.90 3.83 9.47
C VAL A 156 -7.15 4.60 10.56
N VAL A 157 -7.86 5.39 11.37
CA VAL A 157 -7.25 6.17 12.48
C VAL A 157 -6.64 5.26 13.55
N ILE A 158 -7.29 4.12 13.88
CA ILE A 158 -6.75 3.16 14.85
C ILE A 158 -5.48 2.47 14.34
N LEU A 159 -5.37 2.28 13.01
CA LEU A 159 -4.22 1.61 12.39
C LEU A 159 -3.02 2.54 12.17
N MET A 160 -3.23 3.85 12.17
CA MET A 160 -2.16 4.85 12.05
C MET A 160 -1.39 5.02 13.36
#